data_69f5a6511623a048193f4441737c9e27
#
_entry.id   69f5a6511623a048193f4441737c9e27
#
_cell.length_a   1.000
_cell.length_b   1.000
_cell.length_c   1.000
_cell.angle_alpha   90.00
_cell.angle_beta   90.00
_cell.angle_gamma   90.00
#
_symmetry.space_group_name_H-M   'P 1'
#
loop_
_entity.id
_entity.type
_entity.pdbx_description
1 polymer ?
#
loop_
_entity_poly.entity_id
_entity_poly.type
_entity_poly.pdbx_seq_one_letter_code
_entity_poly.pdbx_strand_id
1 'polypeptide(L)'
;MLKPEFTGQFKKDYKLAVKRGCDPQKLSAVVELLCEEKPLPSAYRDHALTKSKNYKYMRECHIQPDWLLVYKIERDALILKLIRTGSHSDLF
;
A
#
# COMPACT_ATOMS: atom_id res chain seq x y z
N MET A 1 -14.53 -3.09 -9.66
CA MET A 1 -13.09 -3.08 -9.61
C MET A 1 -12.58 -1.66 -9.33
N LEU A 2 -11.64 -1.50 -8.41
CA LEU A 2 -11.08 -0.19 -8.09
C LEU A 2 -10.03 0.18 -9.12
N LYS A 3 -9.86 1.49 -9.35
CA LYS A 3 -8.84 2.03 -10.24
C LYS A 3 -7.66 2.52 -9.40
N PRO A 4 -6.42 2.06 -9.64
CA PRO A 4 -5.29 2.50 -8.83
C PRO A 4 -4.91 3.94 -9.16
N GLU A 5 -4.61 4.72 -8.11
CA GLU A 5 -4.08 6.07 -8.23
C GLU A 5 -2.77 6.15 -7.47
N PHE A 6 -1.71 6.56 -8.16
CA PHE A 6 -0.37 6.61 -7.60
C PHE A 6 -0.06 8.06 -7.19
N THR A 7 -0.02 8.32 -5.88
CA THR A 7 0.34 9.67 -5.40
C THR A 7 1.79 10.00 -5.74
N GLY A 8 2.12 11.28 -5.75
CA GLY A 8 3.50 11.71 -6.01
C GLY A 8 4.48 11.13 -5.00
N GLN A 9 4.11 11.12 -3.72
CA GLN A 9 4.96 10.55 -2.68
C GLN A 9 5.14 9.04 -2.86
N PHE A 10 4.07 8.32 -3.21
CA PHE A 10 4.17 6.89 -3.49
C PHE A 10 5.15 6.62 -4.63
N LYS A 11 5.10 7.41 -5.70
CA LYS A 11 6.02 7.22 -6.83
C LYS A 11 7.48 7.35 -6.43
N LYS A 12 7.78 8.30 -5.54
CA LYS A 12 9.14 8.47 -4.99
C LYS A 12 9.53 7.29 -4.13
N ASP A 13 8.62 6.86 -3.26
CA ASP A 13 8.84 5.70 -2.39
C ASP A 13 9.09 4.44 -3.21
N TYR A 14 8.32 4.25 -4.26
CA TYR A 14 8.42 3.09 -5.14
C TYR A 14 9.79 3.01 -5.81
N LYS A 15 10.27 4.13 -6.35
CA LYS A 15 11.60 4.19 -6.97
C LYS A 15 12.69 3.80 -5.98
N LEU A 16 12.59 4.28 -4.74
CA LEU A 16 13.55 3.95 -3.69
C LEU A 16 13.48 2.46 -3.34
N ALA A 17 12.28 1.90 -3.23
CA ALA A 17 12.10 0.49 -2.91
C ALA A 17 12.73 -0.40 -3.99
N VAL A 18 12.50 -0.10 -5.27
CA VAL A 18 13.11 -0.84 -6.38
C VAL A 18 14.62 -0.74 -6.34
N LYS A 19 15.14 0.46 -6.07
CA LYS A 19 16.58 0.68 -5.96
C LYS A 19 17.21 -0.13 -4.82
N ARG A 20 16.45 -0.38 -3.75
CA ARG A 20 16.90 -1.21 -2.61
C ARG A 20 16.75 -2.71 -2.86
N GLY A 21 16.27 -3.11 -4.04
CA GLY A 21 16.13 -4.52 -4.40
C GLY A 21 14.76 -5.13 -4.15
N CYS A 22 13.74 -4.33 -3.82
CA CYS A 22 12.37 -4.84 -3.68
C CYS A 22 11.82 -5.25 -5.05
N ASP A 23 11.13 -6.39 -5.11
CA ASP A 23 10.58 -6.92 -6.35
C ASP A 23 9.27 -6.22 -6.73
N PRO A 24 9.23 -5.46 -7.83
CA PRO A 24 8.02 -4.77 -8.26
C PRO A 24 6.82 -5.69 -8.48
N GLN A 25 7.06 -6.95 -8.87
CA GLN A 25 5.98 -7.89 -9.12
C GLN A 25 5.22 -8.25 -7.85
N LYS A 26 5.89 -8.26 -6.71
CA LYS A 26 5.23 -8.50 -5.42
C LYS A 26 4.26 -7.38 -5.07
N LEU A 27 4.67 -6.13 -5.33
CA LEU A 27 3.77 -4.98 -5.15
C LEU A 27 2.60 -5.06 -6.12
N SER A 28 2.84 -5.35 -7.39
CA SER A 28 1.80 -5.45 -8.40
C SER A 28 0.75 -6.50 -8.04
N ALA A 29 1.17 -7.65 -7.52
CA ALA A 29 0.25 -8.70 -7.10
C ALA A 29 -0.68 -8.24 -5.98
N VAL A 30 -0.15 -7.51 -5.00
CA VAL A 30 -0.94 -6.97 -3.89
C VAL A 30 -1.92 -5.91 -4.40
N VAL A 31 -1.45 -4.99 -5.23
CA VAL A 31 -2.29 -3.92 -5.81
C VAL A 31 -3.43 -4.53 -6.62
N GLU A 32 -3.16 -5.57 -7.40
CA GLU A 32 -4.18 -6.25 -8.20
C GLU A 32 -5.28 -6.86 -7.29
N LEU A 33 -4.89 -7.54 -6.22
CA LEU A 33 -5.86 -8.10 -5.28
C LEU A 33 -6.71 -7.01 -4.63
N LEU A 34 -6.09 -5.89 -4.24
CA LEU A 34 -6.81 -4.76 -3.64
C LEU A 34 -7.77 -4.12 -4.64
N CYS A 35 -7.36 -3.96 -5.90
CA CYS A 35 -8.23 -3.41 -6.95
C CYS A 35 -9.43 -4.31 -7.22
N GLU A 36 -9.26 -5.61 -7.16
CA GLU A 36 -10.34 -6.58 -7.33
C GLU A 36 -11.19 -6.70 -6.07
N GLU A 37 -10.83 -6.01 -5.00
CA GLU A 37 -11.49 -6.05 -3.69
C GLU A 37 -11.56 -7.46 -3.09
N LYS A 38 -10.57 -8.28 -3.42
CA LYS A 38 -10.41 -9.60 -2.83
C LYS A 38 -9.68 -9.50 -1.50
N PRO A 39 -10.05 -10.33 -0.51
CA PRO A 39 -9.33 -10.32 0.76
C PRO A 39 -7.88 -10.75 0.57
N LEU A 40 -6.95 -10.05 1.23
CA LEU A 40 -5.55 -10.43 1.22
C LEU A 40 -5.34 -11.62 2.15
N PRO A 41 -4.44 -12.57 1.78
CA PRO A 41 -4.03 -13.62 2.72
C PRO A 41 -3.55 -13.02 4.04
N SER A 42 -3.74 -13.76 5.14
CA SER A 42 -3.40 -13.28 6.48
C SER A 42 -1.93 -12.91 6.65
N ALA A 43 -1.04 -13.51 5.85
CA ALA A 43 0.39 -13.20 5.88
C ALA A 43 0.68 -11.73 5.54
N TYR A 44 -0.19 -11.07 4.78
CA TYR A 44 -0.01 -9.66 4.43
C TYR A 44 -0.44 -8.70 5.54
N ARG A 45 -1.05 -9.18 6.61
CA ARG A 45 -1.44 -8.39 7.80
C ARG A 45 -2.17 -7.09 7.46
N ASP A 46 -3.12 -7.15 6.54
CA ASP A 46 -3.93 -6.00 6.16
C ASP A 46 -4.77 -5.51 7.33
N HIS A 47 -4.62 -4.24 7.70
CA HIS A 47 -5.35 -3.67 8.84
C HIS A 47 -5.50 -2.16 8.70
N ALA A 48 -6.49 -1.59 9.41
CA ALA A 48 -6.70 -0.15 9.44
C ALA A 48 -5.68 0.55 10.36
N LEU A 49 -5.23 1.72 9.95
CA LEU A 49 -4.31 2.55 10.73
C LEU A 49 -5.10 3.51 11.62
N THR A 50 -5.78 2.97 12.63
CA THR A 50 -6.69 3.76 13.47
C THR A 50 -5.98 4.66 14.48
N LYS A 51 -4.73 4.34 14.83
CA LYS A 51 -3.98 5.08 15.86
C LYS A 51 -2.92 6.01 15.27
N SER A 52 -2.78 6.07 13.96
CA SER A 52 -1.78 6.93 13.33
C SER A 52 -2.34 8.32 13.10
N LYS A 53 -1.59 9.35 13.50
CA LYS A 53 -1.96 10.74 13.24
C LYS A 53 -1.76 11.11 11.77
N ASN A 54 -0.75 10.54 11.13
CA ASN A 54 -0.37 10.88 9.75
C ASN A 54 -1.17 10.12 8.70
N TYR A 55 -1.73 8.97 9.06
CA TYR A 55 -2.40 8.07 8.11
C TYR A 55 -3.85 7.78 8.53
N LYS A 56 -4.52 8.80 9.00
CA LYS A 56 -5.90 8.70 9.47
C LYS A 56 -6.82 8.24 8.33
N TYR A 57 -7.70 7.27 8.63
CA TYR A 57 -8.63 6.66 7.67
C TYR A 57 -7.96 5.86 6.55
N MET A 58 -6.69 5.48 6.75
CA MET A 58 -5.94 4.67 5.79
C MET A 58 -5.75 3.26 6.32
N ARG A 59 -5.30 2.37 5.42
CA ARG A 59 -4.99 0.99 5.75
C ARG A 59 -3.55 0.69 5.39
N GLU A 60 -3.02 -0.36 6.02
CA GLU A 60 -1.66 -0.83 5.79
C GLU A 60 -1.68 -2.33 5.54
N CYS A 61 -0.85 -2.78 4.62
CA CYS A 61 -0.55 -4.21 4.50
C CYS A 61 0.96 -4.40 4.35
N HIS A 62 1.42 -5.64 4.64
CA HIS A 62 2.82 -6.00 4.53
C HIS A 62 3.02 -6.79 3.24
N ILE A 63 3.73 -6.22 2.27
CA ILE A 63 4.11 -6.94 1.05
C ILE A 63 5.16 -7.99 1.41
N GLN A 64 6.09 -7.61 2.30
CA GLN A 64 7.06 -8.46 2.97
C GLN A 64 7.14 -8.00 4.43
N PRO A 65 7.80 -8.73 5.34
CA PRO A 65 7.81 -8.36 6.76
C PRO A 65 8.19 -6.91 7.04
N ASP A 66 9.14 -6.34 6.29
CA ASP A 66 9.50 -4.93 6.44
C ASP A 66 9.34 -4.13 5.15
N TRP A 67 8.37 -4.51 4.32
CA TRP A 67 7.99 -3.72 3.16
C TRP A 67 6.49 -3.50 3.21
N LEU A 68 6.10 -2.28 3.59
CA LEU A 68 4.72 -1.91 3.85
C LEU A 68 4.11 -1.15 2.68
N LEU A 69 2.80 -1.25 2.56
CA LEU A 69 2.02 -0.43 1.64
C LEU A 69 0.91 0.25 2.45
N VAL A 70 0.89 1.58 2.41
CA VAL A 70 -0.19 2.39 3.00
C VAL A 70 -1.11 2.83 1.86
N TYR A 71 -2.40 2.56 2.00
CA TYR A 71 -3.37 2.85 0.96
C TYR A 71 -4.70 3.32 1.55
N LYS A 72 -5.53 3.89 0.70
CA LYS A 72 -6.87 4.31 1.05
C LYS A 72 -7.83 3.94 -0.08
N ILE A 73 -9.01 3.44 0.27
CA ILE A 73 -10.05 3.14 -0.71
C ILE A 73 -11.07 4.27 -0.68
N GLU A 74 -11.25 4.94 -1.82
CA GLU A 74 -12.27 5.95 -2.00
C GLU A 74 -13.43 5.31 -2.76
N ARG A 75 -14.43 4.83 -2.03
CA ARG A 75 -15.51 4.03 -2.61
C ARG A 75 -16.41 4.82 -3.54
N ASP A 76 -16.67 6.08 -3.25
CA ASP A 76 -17.51 6.91 -4.09
C ASP A 76 -16.92 7.10 -5.49
N ALA A 77 -15.61 7.15 -5.58
CA ALA A 77 -14.90 7.32 -6.84
C ALA A 77 -14.37 6.00 -7.42
N LEU A 78 -14.53 4.89 -6.69
CA LEU A 78 -13.96 3.57 -7.03
C LEU A 78 -12.45 3.62 -7.27
N ILE A 79 -11.75 4.32 -6.38
CA ILE A 79 -10.29 4.52 -6.47
C ILE A 79 -9.59 3.82 -5.32
N LEU A 80 -8.50 3.11 -5.66
CA LEU A 80 -7.50 2.64 -4.70
C LEU A 80 -6.35 3.64 -4.73
N LYS A 81 -6.27 4.48 -3.71
CA LYS A 81 -5.22 5.49 -3.62
C LYS A 81 -4.00 4.90 -2.90
N LEU A 82 -2.88 4.85 -3.59
CA LEU A 82 -1.62 4.35 -3.03
C LEU A 82 -0.87 5.53 -2.43
N ILE A 83 -0.71 5.52 -1.11
CA ILE A 83 -0.25 6.68 -0.34
C ILE A 83 1.26 6.64 -0.10
N ARG A 84 1.78 5.52 0.45
CA ARG A 84 3.18 5.35 0.74
C ARG A 84 3.58 3.88 0.60
N THR A 85 4.86 3.63 0.35
CA THR A 85 5.45 2.30 0.49
C THR A 85 6.89 2.43 0.98
N GLY A 86 7.34 1.48 1.78
CA GLY A 86 8.68 1.49 2.36
C GLY A 86 8.75 0.61 3.59
N SER A 87 9.87 0.72 4.32
CA SER A 87 10.06 0.01 5.58
C SER A 87 9.32 0.71 6.72
N HIS A 88 9.25 0.05 7.90
CA HIS A 88 8.70 0.69 9.09
C HIS A 88 9.42 2.00 9.41
N SER A 89 10.75 2.01 9.34
CA SER A 89 11.52 3.21 9.64
C SER A 89 11.33 4.31 8.61
N ASP A 90 10.97 3.98 7.37
CA ASP A 90 10.69 4.98 6.35
C ASP A 90 9.34 5.68 6.59
N LEU A 91 8.36 4.96 7.12
CA LEU A 91 6.97 5.42 7.18
C LEU A 91 6.51 5.87 8.57
N PHE A 92 7.16 5.36 9.61
CA PHE A 92 6.72 5.60 11.00
C PHE A 92 7.83 6.04 11.94
#